data_5667dee0d41b6e374cbc7aa7ae2a70d7
#
_entry.id   5667dee0d41b6e374cbc7aa7ae2a70d7
#
_cell.length_a   1.000
_cell.length_b   1.000
_cell.length_c   1.000
_cell.angle_alpha   90.00
_cell.angle_beta   90.00
_cell.angle_gamma   90.00
#
_symmetry.space_group_name_H-M   'P 1'
#
loop_
_entity.id
_entity.type
_entity.pdbx_description
1 polymer ?
#
loop_
_entity_poly.entity_id
_entity_poly.type
_entity_poly.pdbx_seq_one_letter_code
_entity_poly.pdbx_strand_id
1 'polypeptide(L)'
;MWQTWVPAYSWVEYGTDTTDLSSWQMARTIVDGQVICNGTQNKIRIEGLEPGRTYYYRVYSREILLYQAYKKEFGKTAVSPVHSFTLPAENESNFTSLVFNDLHKQSETLRTLYSHVSDVPYDFVIFNGDCIDDPADHDEATAFLSELNTTVGAADVPVFYLRGNHEIRNAYSIGLRALFDYVGDRTYGAFSWGDTRIVMLDCGEDKPDSTWVYYGLNDFSGLREEQVGFLKEELSSKEFRNASRRVLIHHIPIYAMGDAYNPCLELWGPLLDGAPFDICLNAHTHRHAYHPAGSAGNTFPVVVGGGYSMEEATVMILKKQGEEMTLKVLNTAGDTILDLKL
;
A
#
# COMPACT_ATOMS: atom_id res chain seq x y z
N MET A 1 11.27 4.06 -4.43
CA MET A 1 12.07 3.58 -3.26
C MET A 1 12.87 2.36 -3.66
N TRP A 2 14.10 2.20 -3.17
CA TRP A 2 14.95 1.03 -3.42
C TRP A 2 16.04 0.90 -2.36
N GLN A 3 16.68 -0.24 -2.31
CA GLN A 3 17.77 -0.53 -1.38
C GLN A 3 19.10 -0.70 -2.10
N THR A 4 20.17 -0.39 -1.38
CA THR A 4 21.54 -0.66 -1.77
C THR A 4 22.23 -1.50 -0.69
N TRP A 5 23.20 -2.32 -1.08
CA TRP A 5 23.98 -3.14 -0.14
C TRP A 5 25.02 -2.33 0.64
N VAL A 6 25.30 -1.11 0.17
CA VAL A 6 26.30 -0.21 0.76
C VAL A 6 25.74 1.20 0.85
N PRO A 7 26.23 2.04 1.77
CA PRO A 7 25.84 3.44 1.81
C PRO A 7 26.06 4.13 0.47
N ALA A 8 25.07 4.86 0.01
CA ALA A 8 25.09 5.47 -1.31
C ALA A 8 24.62 6.94 -1.33
N TYR A 9 25.06 7.65 -2.33
CA TYR A 9 24.41 8.84 -2.86
C TYR A 9 23.58 8.43 -4.05
N SER A 10 22.27 8.66 -3.98
CA SER A 10 21.30 8.15 -4.94
C SER A 10 20.45 9.26 -5.57
N TRP A 11 20.05 9.06 -6.82
CA TRP A 11 19.15 9.93 -7.55
C TRP A 11 18.34 9.16 -8.59
N VAL A 12 17.31 9.78 -9.11
CA VAL A 12 16.49 9.28 -10.22
C VAL A 12 16.65 10.25 -11.40
N GLU A 13 16.87 9.71 -12.58
CA GLU A 13 16.68 10.45 -13.81
C GLU A 13 15.39 9.98 -14.48
N TYR A 14 14.56 10.91 -14.95
CA TYR A 14 13.25 10.61 -15.53
C TYR A 14 12.86 11.57 -16.63
N GLY A 15 12.04 11.11 -17.54
CA GLY A 15 11.53 11.87 -18.67
C GLY A 15 10.42 11.13 -19.41
N THR A 16 9.92 11.72 -20.48
CA THR A 16 8.83 11.16 -21.30
C THR A 16 9.30 10.61 -22.65
N ASP A 17 10.59 10.76 -22.98
CA ASP A 17 11.19 10.30 -24.23
C ASP A 17 12.42 9.45 -23.93
N THR A 18 12.48 8.25 -24.49
CA THR A 18 13.63 7.34 -24.37
C THR A 18 14.66 7.50 -25.49
N THR A 19 14.39 8.32 -26.50
CA THR A 19 15.31 8.55 -27.62
C THR A 19 16.39 9.58 -27.29
N ASP A 20 16.11 10.49 -26.35
CA ASP A 20 17.06 11.50 -25.87
C ASP A 20 17.09 11.55 -24.33
N LEU A 21 17.96 10.74 -23.75
CA LEU A 21 18.15 10.69 -22.29
C LEU A 21 18.80 11.97 -21.73
N SER A 22 19.41 12.81 -22.57
CA SER A 22 20.00 14.08 -22.11
C SER A 22 18.95 15.13 -21.71
N SER A 23 17.70 14.92 -22.14
CA SER A 23 16.56 15.75 -21.78
C SER A 23 15.92 15.35 -20.42
N TRP A 24 16.36 14.24 -19.84
CA TRP A 24 15.79 13.74 -18.60
C TRP A 24 16.14 14.65 -17.41
N GLN A 25 15.17 14.81 -16.53
CA GLN A 25 15.32 15.57 -15.29
C GLN A 25 15.91 14.69 -14.19
N MET A 26 16.66 15.31 -13.28
CA MET A 26 17.20 14.65 -12.11
C MET A 26 16.34 14.97 -10.87
N ALA A 27 15.92 13.95 -10.14
CA ALA A 27 15.28 14.07 -8.84
C ALA A 27 16.16 13.47 -7.75
N ARG A 28 16.15 14.12 -6.57
CA ARG A 28 16.83 13.66 -5.35
C ARG A 28 16.11 14.24 -4.13
N THR A 29 16.21 13.55 -3.00
CA THR A 29 15.62 14.03 -1.75
C THR A 29 16.56 15.05 -1.10
N ILE A 30 16.02 16.25 -0.81
CA ILE A 30 16.72 17.33 -0.13
C ILE A 30 15.91 17.69 1.12
N VAL A 31 16.58 17.72 2.27
CA VAL A 31 16.00 18.15 3.56
C VAL A 31 16.90 19.23 4.13
N ASP A 32 16.33 20.37 4.47
CA ASP A 32 17.04 21.52 5.05
C ASP A 32 18.30 21.93 4.24
N GLY A 33 18.23 21.84 2.90
CA GLY A 33 19.32 22.16 1.99
C GLY A 33 20.38 21.07 1.84
N GLN A 34 20.24 19.94 2.50
CA GLN A 34 21.16 18.79 2.40
C GLN A 34 20.54 17.66 1.57
N VAL A 35 21.32 17.08 0.68
CA VAL A 35 20.94 15.89 -0.06
C VAL A 35 20.99 14.70 0.89
N ILE A 36 19.90 13.97 0.98
CA ILE A 36 19.83 12.72 1.76
C ILE A 36 20.70 11.68 1.06
N CYS A 37 21.69 11.19 1.76
CA CYS A 37 22.65 10.19 1.27
C CYS A 37 23.31 9.46 2.43
N ASN A 38 24.27 8.58 2.14
CA ASN A 38 25.06 7.81 3.11
C ASN A 38 24.21 6.80 3.93
N GLY A 39 23.12 6.35 3.34
CA GLY A 39 22.30 5.25 3.83
C GLY A 39 22.15 4.17 2.79
N THR A 40 21.55 3.06 3.16
CA THR A 40 21.22 1.92 2.26
C THR A 40 19.80 1.96 1.76
N GLN A 41 18.93 2.77 2.39
CA GLN A 41 17.58 3.04 1.94
C GLN A 41 17.51 4.31 1.14
N ASN A 42 16.86 4.24 0.00
CA ASN A 42 16.74 5.36 -0.92
C ASN A 42 15.26 5.63 -1.20
N LYS A 43 14.82 6.85 -0.87
CA LYS A 43 13.46 7.33 -1.07
C LYS A 43 13.52 8.65 -1.84
N ILE A 44 12.94 8.68 -3.03
CA ILE A 44 12.87 9.87 -3.86
C ILE A 44 11.45 10.02 -4.37
N ARG A 45 10.80 11.12 -3.99
CA ARG A 45 9.49 11.50 -4.51
C ARG A 45 9.68 12.40 -5.72
N ILE A 46 9.00 12.09 -6.81
CA ILE A 46 8.92 12.93 -8.00
C ILE A 46 7.55 13.60 -7.99
N GLU A 47 7.54 14.92 -8.02
CA GLU A 47 6.32 15.73 -7.96
C GLU A 47 6.10 16.48 -9.25
N GLY A 48 4.87 17.01 -9.45
CA GLY A 48 4.53 17.82 -10.62
C GLY A 48 4.42 17.03 -11.92
N LEU A 49 4.18 15.73 -11.81
CA LEU A 49 3.93 14.88 -12.97
C LEU A 49 2.52 15.15 -13.54
N GLU A 50 2.40 15.07 -14.87
CA GLU A 50 1.15 15.32 -15.57
C GLU A 50 0.29 14.05 -15.66
N PRO A 51 -1.02 14.10 -15.28
CA PRO A 51 -1.93 12.98 -15.47
C PRO A 51 -2.03 12.52 -16.94
N GLY A 52 -2.26 11.23 -17.16
CA GLY A 52 -2.37 10.62 -18.48
C GLY A 52 -1.06 10.44 -19.22
N ARG A 53 0.08 10.66 -18.56
CA ARG A 53 1.40 10.52 -19.21
C ARG A 53 2.14 9.29 -18.74
N THR A 54 2.91 8.70 -19.66
CA THR A 54 3.92 7.68 -19.37
C THR A 54 5.26 8.37 -19.12
N TYR A 55 5.88 8.01 -18.01
CA TYR A 55 7.22 8.43 -17.64
C TYR A 55 8.16 7.23 -17.66
N TYR A 56 9.38 7.48 -18.12
CA TYR A 56 10.49 6.54 -18.08
C TYR A 56 11.50 7.02 -17.04
N TYR A 57 12.14 6.09 -16.33
CA TYR A 57 13.10 6.48 -15.32
C TYR A 57 14.21 5.44 -15.14
N ARG A 58 15.30 5.88 -14.52
CA ARG A 58 16.39 5.05 -14.00
C ARG A 58 16.73 5.49 -12.59
N VAL A 59 17.08 4.54 -11.76
CA VAL A 59 17.67 4.83 -10.45
C VAL A 59 19.18 4.68 -10.52
N TYR A 60 19.87 5.60 -9.86
CA TYR A 60 21.30 5.64 -9.75
C TYR A 60 21.70 5.58 -8.28
N SER A 61 22.75 4.81 -7.96
CA SER A 61 23.30 4.74 -6.62
C SER A 61 24.83 4.73 -6.70
N ARG A 62 25.45 5.81 -6.25
CA ARG A 62 26.91 5.94 -6.17
C ARG A 62 27.37 5.58 -4.77
N GLU A 63 28.19 4.56 -4.66
CA GLU A 63 28.77 4.10 -3.40
C GLU A 63 29.53 5.22 -2.67
N ILE A 64 29.37 5.32 -1.37
CA ILE A 64 30.11 6.22 -0.50
C ILE A 64 31.11 5.38 0.33
N LEU A 65 32.39 5.51 -0.03
CA LEU A 65 33.49 4.82 0.65
C LEU A 65 33.94 5.55 1.93
N LEU A 66 33.82 6.87 1.93
CA LEU A 66 34.18 7.72 3.07
C LEU A 66 33.24 8.93 3.11
N TYR A 67 32.73 9.25 4.30
CA TYR A 67 31.94 10.45 4.53
C TYR A 67 32.39 11.15 5.81
N GLN A 68 33.25 12.15 5.66
CA GLN A 68 33.77 12.97 6.76
C GLN A 68 33.45 14.45 6.54
N ALA A 69 33.64 15.29 7.53
CA ALA A 69 33.30 16.72 7.49
C ALA A 69 33.84 17.42 6.22
N TYR A 70 35.11 17.21 5.90
CA TYR A 70 35.78 17.88 4.79
C TYR A 70 36.28 16.92 3.68
N LYS A 71 35.98 15.61 3.77
CA LYS A 71 36.43 14.62 2.83
C LYS A 71 35.31 13.61 2.55
N LYS A 72 35.00 13.40 1.26
CA LYS A 72 34.14 12.34 0.77
C LYS A 72 34.88 11.56 -0.30
N GLU A 73 34.75 10.25 -0.26
CA GLU A 73 35.25 9.37 -1.30
C GLU A 73 34.10 8.51 -1.84
N PHE A 74 34.03 8.41 -3.14
CA PHE A 74 32.99 7.68 -3.82
C PHE A 74 33.57 6.48 -4.56
N GLY A 75 32.82 5.40 -4.56
CA GLY A 75 33.10 4.20 -5.32
C GLY A 75 32.35 4.18 -6.66
N LYS A 76 31.92 2.99 -7.05
CA LYS A 76 31.21 2.74 -8.30
C LYS A 76 29.80 3.31 -8.25
N THR A 77 29.28 3.62 -9.44
CA THR A 77 27.85 3.97 -9.64
C THR A 77 27.13 2.77 -10.23
N ALA A 78 26.12 2.28 -9.55
CA ALA A 78 25.15 1.34 -10.10
C ALA A 78 24.01 2.11 -10.76
N VAL A 79 23.49 1.56 -11.87
CA VAL A 79 22.40 2.15 -12.65
C VAL A 79 21.39 1.02 -12.96
N SER A 80 20.11 1.28 -12.73
CA SER A 80 19.06 0.31 -13.11
C SER A 80 18.86 0.27 -14.63
N PRO A 81 18.16 -0.75 -15.15
CA PRO A 81 17.49 -0.64 -16.45
C PRO A 81 16.57 0.58 -16.53
N VAL A 82 16.09 0.88 -17.73
CA VAL A 82 14.97 1.84 -17.89
C VAL A 82 13.69 1.16 -17.47
N HIS A 83 12.97 1.79 -16.56
CA HIS A 83 11.65 1.43 -16.12
C HIS A 83 10.63 2.46 -16.62
N SER A 84 9.34 2.11 -16.55
CA SER A 84 8.28 3.04 -16.92
C SER A 84 7.06 2.89 -16.02
N PHE A 85 6.32 3.97 -15.88
CA PHE A 85 4.98 3.96 -15.29
C PHE A 85 4.09 4.98 -16.00
N THR A 86 2.80 4.74 -15.96
CA THR A 86 1.80 5.66 -16.54
C THR A 86 0.91 6.19 -15.41
N LEU A 87 0.79 7.51 -15.32
CA LEU A 87 -0.21 8.11 -14.43
C LEU A 87 -1.59 8.01 -15.09
N PRO A 88 -2.64 7.66 -14.35
CA PRO A 88 -3.99 7.67 -14.89
C PRO A 88 -4.37 9.10 -15.30
N ALA A 89 -5.14 9.25 -16.38
CA ALA A 89 -5.78 10.52 -16.68
C ALA A 89 -6.80 10.85 -15.57
N GLU A 90 -7.10 12.14 -15.37
CA GLU A 90 -8.06 12.55 -14.33
C GLU A 90 -9.45 11.92 -14.48
N ASN A 91 -9.83 11.63 -15.72
CA ASN A 91 -11.09 11.00 -16.09
C ASN A 91 -10.92 9.52 -16.52
N GLU A 92 -9.80 8.89 -16.17
CA GLU A 92 -9.63 7.45 -16.44
C GLU A 92 -10.71 6.65 -15.70
N SER A 93 -11.46 5.86 -16.43
CA SER A 93 -12.57 5.07 -15.91
C SER A 93 -12.29 3.57 -15.87
N ASN A 94 -11.07 3.17 -16.23
CA ASN A 94 -10.68 1.78 -16.29
C ASN A 94 -9.45 1.54 -15.42
N PHE A 95 -9.48 0.47 -14.65
CA PHE A 95 -8.30 -0.07 -13.99
C PHE A 95 -8.53 -1.51 -13.58
N THR A 96 -7.43 -2.19 -13.31
CA THR A 96 -7.39 -3.47 -12.61
C THR A 96 -6.37 -3.37 -11.49
N SER A 97 -6.77 -3.68 -10.27
CA SER A 97 -5.89 -3.76 -9.12
C SER A 97 -5.86 -5.17 -8.55
N LEU A 98 -4.67 -5.61 -8.16
CA LEU A 98 -4.51 -6.83 -7.37
C LEU A 98 -4.43 -6.44 -5.89
N VAL A 99 -5.13 -7.18 -5.03
CA VAL A 99 -5.08 -6.97 -3.58
C VAL A 99 -4.63 -8.26 -2.90
N PHE A 100 -3.54 -8.19 -2.17
CA PHE A 100 -2.99 -9.25 -1.32
C PHE A 100 -3.08 -8.82 0.15
N ASN A 101 -3.23 -9.79 1.03
CA ASN A 101 -3.32 -9.56 2.47
C ASN A 101 -2.82 -10.76 3.24
N ASP A 102 -2.51 -10.59 4.54
CA ASP A 102 -2.18 -11.65 5.50
C ASP A 102 -1.15 -12.66 4.95
N LEU A 103 -0.11 -12.18 4.31
CA LEU A 103 0.92 -13.07 3.74
C LEU A 103 1.88 -13.62 4.79
N HIS A 104 2.06 -12.93 5.94
CA HIS A 104 2.89 -13.36 7.08
C HIS A 104 4.25 -13.95 6.66
N LYS A 105 4.93 -13.28 5.75
CA LYS A 105 6.24 -13.70 5.18
C LYS A 105 6.22 -15.08 4.47
N GLN A 106 5.04 -15.57 4.04
CA GLN A 106 4.91 -16.85 3.33
C GLN A 106 5.18 -16.68 1.82
N SER A 107 6.43 -16.83 1.44
CA SER A 107 6.89 -16.68 0.05
C SER A 107 6.21 -17.64 -0.92
N GLU A 108 5.94 -18.87 -0.51
CA GLU A 108 5.28 -19.86 -1.35
C GLU A 108 3.83 -19.48 -1.63
N THR A 109 3.12 -19.01 -0.61
CA THR A 109 1.75 -18.53 -0.73
C THR A 109 1.67 -17.33 -1.68
N LEU A 110 2.54 -16.34 -1.51
CA LEU A 110 2.62 -15.20 -2.43
C LEU A 110 2.83 -15.63 -3.88
N ARG A 111 3.83 -16.48 -4.14
CA ARG A 111 4.15 -16.94 -5.50
C ARG A 111 3.02 -17.77 -6.10
N THR A 112 2.37 -18.60 -5.31
CA THR A 112 1.22 -19.39 -5.76
C THR A 112 0.04 -18.49 -6.15
N LEU A 113 -0.39 -17.59 -5.27
CA LEU A 113 -1.46 -16.64 -5.57
C LEU A 113 -1.12 -15.79 -6.80
N TYR A 114 0.11 -15.26 -6.86
CA TYR A 114 0.53 -14.44 -7.99
C TYR A 114 0.54 -15.21 -9.31
N SER A 115 0.88 -16.49 -9.31
CA SER A 115 0.89 -17.32 -10.52
C SER A 115 -0.49 -17.43 -11.19
N HIS A 116 -1.58 -17.27 -10.43
CA HIS A 116 -2.95 -17.30 -10.96
C HIS A 116 -3.42 -15.94 -11.52
N VAL A 117 -2.69 -14.87 -11.25
CA VAL A 117 -3.04 -13.52 -11.68
C VAL A 117 -1.95 -12.84 -12.51
N SER A 118 -0.79 -13.47 -12.71
CA SER A 118 0.35 -12.90 -13.44
C SER A 118 0.04 -12.54 -14.90
N ASP A 119 -0.89 -13.26 -15.54
CA ASP A 119 -1.32 -13.00 -16.92
C ASP A 119 -2.45 -11.97 -17.01
N VAL A 120 -3.01 -11.53 -15.87
CA VAL A 120 -4.00 -10.45 -15.82
C VAL A 120 -3.27 -9.11 -15.94
N PRO A 121 -3.54 -8.27 -16.94
CA PRO A 121 -3.01 -6.91 -16.95
C PRO A 121 -3.57 -6.13 -15.75
N TYR A 122 -2.69 -5.56 -14.93
CA TYR A 122 -3.07 -4.75 -13.78
C TYR A 122 -2.29 -3.43 -13.75
N ASP A 123 -2.91 -2.42 -13.17
CA ASP A 123 -2.43 -1.05 -13.14
C ASP A 123 -1.73 -0.72 -11.84
N PHE A 124 -2.13 -1.34 -10.73
CA PHE A 124 -1.50 -1.17 -9.42
C PHE A 124 -1.80 -2.36 -8.50
N VAL A 125 -1.02 -2.45 -7.42
CA VAL A 125 -1.17 -3.51 -6.40
C VAL A 125 -1.38 -2.87 -5.03
N ILE A 126 -2.22 -3.50 -4.21
CA ILE A 126 -2.42 -3.13 -2.81
C ILE A 126 -2.03 -4.32 -1.94
N PHE A 127 -1.14 -4.08 -0.98
CA PHE A 127 -0.88 -4.99 0.13
C PHE A 127 -1.68 -4.49 1.34
N ASN A 128 -2.72 -5.22 1.73
CA ASN A 128 -3.67 -4.84 2.77
C ASN A 128 -3.34 -5.46 4.13
N GLY A 129 -2.14 -5.21 4.61
CA GLY A 129 -1.69 -5.54 5.95
C GLY A 129 -1.29 -7.00 6.18
N ASP A 130 -0.59 -7.21 7.30
CA ASP A 130 -0.05 -8.49 7.79
C ASP A 130 0.76 -9.23 6.72
N CYS A 131 1.48 -8.48 5.91
CA CYS A 131 2.40 -9.04 4.93
C CYS A 131 3.79 -9.25 5.53
N ILE A 132 4.24 -8.31 6.40
CA ILE A 132 5.53 -8.35 7.09
C ILE A 132 5.26 -8.64 8.57
N ASP A 133 5.37 -9.89 8.96
CA ASP A 133 5.03 -10.37 10.29
C ASP A 133 6.09 -10.00 11.33
N ASP A 134 5.69 -9.27 12.39
CA ASP A 134 6.48 -8.97 13.58
C ASP A 134 7.98 -8.64 13.30
N PRO A 135 8.31 -7.57 12.56
CA PRO A 135 9.67 -7.32 12.10
C PRO A 135 10.62 -7.02 13.26
N ALA A 136 11.67 -7.84 13.41
CA ALA A 136 12.65 -7.69 14.46
C ALA A 136 13.73 -6.65 14.15
N ASP A 137 14.14 -6.56 12.88
CA ASP A 137 15.15 -5.63 12.40
C ASP A 137 14.90 -5.21 10.95
N HIS A 138 15.76 -4.31 10.48
CA HIS A 138 15.73 -3.77 9.13
C HIS A 138 15.89 -4.86 8.05
N ASP A 139 16.82 -5.77 8.26
CA ASP A 139 17.18 -6.75 7.22
C ASP A 139 16.05 -7.76 7.04
N GLU A 140 15.42 -8.20 8.12
CA GLU A 140 14.25 -9.07 8.09
C GLU A 140 13.08 -8.39 7.36
N ALA A 141 12.75 -7.16 7.75
CA ALA A 141 11.65 -6.40 7.13
C ALA A 141 11.87 -6.20 5.63
N THR A 142 13.08 -5.84 5.25
CA THR A 142 13.41 -5.49 3.86
C THR A 142 13.57 -6.71 2.96
N ALA A 143 13.96 -7.85 3.50
CA ALA A 143 14.08 -9.10 2.72
C ALA A 143 12.72 -9.50 2.12
N PHE A 144 11.68 -9.58 2.96
CA PHE A 144 10.36 -9.97 2.46
C PHE A 144 9.68 -8.84 1.66
N LEU A 145 9.84 -7.57 2.05
CA LEU A 145 9.35 -6.44 1.27
C LEU A 145 9.96 -6.42 -0.14
N SER A 146 11.24 -6.74 -0.28
CA SER A 146 11.89 -6.89 -1.58
C SER A 146 11.27 -8.04 -2.41
N GLU A 147 10.93 -9.16 -1.78
CA GLU A 147 10.26 -10.27 -2.45
C GLU A 147 8.84 -9.88 -2.90
N LEU A 148 8.05 -9.23 -2.05
CA LEU A 148 6.73 -8.70 -2.41
C LEU A 148 6.82 -7.83 -3.67
N ASN A 149 7.68 -6.82 -3.62
CA ASN A 149 7.83 -5.84 -4.69
C ASN A 149 8.37 -6.46 -5.99
N THR A 150 9.31 -7.40 -5.90
CA THR A 150 9.87 -8.09 -7.07
C THR A 150 8.83 -8.99 -7.71
N THR A 151 8.06 -9.72 -6.92
CA THR A 151 7.02 -10.63 -7.41
C THR A 151 5.98 -9.90 -8.24
N VAL A 152 5.51 -8.74 -7.76
CA VAL A 152 4.46 -7.96 -8.46
C VAL A 152 5.00 -6.93 -9.45
N GLY A 153 6.30 -6.91 -9.73
CA GLY A 153 6.88 -5.98 -10.70
C GLY A 153 6.83 -4.50 -10.29
N ALA A 154 7.02 -4.21 -9.00
CA ALA A 154 6.90 -2.85 -8.42
C ALA A 154 7.85 -1.80 -9.01
N ALA A 155 8.82 -2.20 -9.86
CA ALA A 155 9.64 -1.25 -10.61
C ALA A 155 8.84 -0.54 -11.72
N ASP A 156 7.82 -1.19 -12.27
CA ASP A 156 7.01 -0.66 -13.38
C ASP A 156 5.52 -0.50 -13.00
N VAL A 157 5.11 -1.04 -11.84
CA VAL A 157 3.72 -1.00 -11.35
C VAL A 157 3.67 -0.33 -9.98
N PRO A 158 2.82 0.69 -9.76
CA PRO A 158 2.61 1.29 -8.45
C PRO A 158 2.13 0.28 -7.41
N VAL A 159 2.69 0.36 -6.22
CA VAL A 159 2.32 -0.49 -5.08
C VAL A 159 1.92 0.38 -3.91
N PHE A 160 0.73 0.12 -3.36
CA PHE A 160 0.22 0.73 -2.15
C PHE A 160 0.30 -0.27 -1.00
N TYR A 161 0.78 0.17 0.13
CA TYR A 161 0.93 -0.66 1.31
C TYR A 161 0.15 -0.09 2.48
N LEU A 162 -0.79 -0.86 3.00
CA LEU A 162 -1.47 -0.59 4.27
C LEU A 162 -0.92 -1.57 5.30
N ARG A 163 -0.54 -1.07 6.48
CA ARG A 163 -0.09 -1.96 7.54
C ARG A 163 -1.26 -2.65 8.23
N GLY A 164 -1.04 -3.87 8.65
CA GLY A 164 -1.90 -4.59 9.57
C GLY A 164 -1.39 -4.50 11.01
N ASN A 165 -1.94 -5.34 11.90
CA ASN A 165 -1.53 -5.34 13.30
C ASN A 165 -0.21 -6.10 13.55
N HIS A 166 0.26 -6.93 12.65
CA HIS A 166 1.57 -7.57 12.77
C HIS A 166 2.72 -6.63 12.38
N GLU A 167 2.53 -5.68 11.49
CA GLU A 167 3.54 -4.69 11.16
C GLU A 167 3.87 -3.71 12.31
N ILE A 168 3.01 -3.59 13.31
CA ILE A 168 3.21 -2.66 14.43
C ILE A 168 3.78 -3.32 15.67
N ARG A 169 4.15 -4.58 15.58
CA ARG A 169 4.77 -5.36 16.65
C ARG A 169 6.28 -5.46 16.46
N ASN A 170 6.97 -5.86 17.53
CA ASN A 170 8.41 -6.08 17.58
C ASN A 170 9.26 -4.81 17.37
N ALA A 171 10.59 -4.98 17.45
CA ALA A 171 11.56 -3.88 17.62
C ALA A 171 11.67 -2.95 16.40
N TYR A 172 11.41 -3.43 15.19
CA TYR A 172 11.53 -2.63 13.97
C TYR A 172 10.21 -2.03 13.47
N SER A 173 9.11 -2.20 14.20
CA SER A 173 7.78 -1.70 13.79
C SER A 173 7.77 -0.20 13.44
N ILE A 174 8.41 0.63 14.26
CA ILE A 174 8.55 2.08 14.00
C ILE A 174 9.44 2.33 12.77
N GLY A 175 10.47 1.51 12.57
CA GLY A 175 11.39 1.62 11.43
C GLY A 175 10.73 1.38 10.09
N LEU A 176 9.64 0.61 10.05
CA LEU A 176 8.89 0.34 8.82
C LEU A 176 8.41 1.60 8.11
N ARG A 177 8.10 2.69 8.83
CA ARG A 177 7.72 3.97 8.20
C ARG A 177 8.74 4.50 7.22
N ALA A 178 10.02 4.24 7.46
CA ALA A 178 11.09 4.67 6.55
C ALA A 178 11.11 3.86 5.24
N LEU A 179 10.53 2.65 5.24
CA LEU A 179 10.45 1.75 4.08
C LEU A 179 9.31 2.08 3.12
N PHE A 180 8.40 3.00 3.48
CA PHE A 180 7.24 3.37 2.67
C PHE A 180 7.20 4.88 2.45
N ASP A 181 6.53 5.29 1.38
CA ASP A 181 6.23 6.69 1.11
C ASP A 181 4.73 6.94 1.25
N TYR A 182 4.28 6.94 2.50
CA TYR A 182 2.87 7.15 2.82
C TYR A 182 2.36 8.52 2.39
N VAL A 183 1.12 8.58 1.91
CA VAL A 183 0.46 9.82 1.55
C VAL A 183 0.36 10.74 2.77
N GLY A 184 0.94 11.96 2.65
CA GLY A 184 0.96 12.92 3.75
C GLY A 184 1.75 12.48 4.97
N ASP A 185 2.71 11.53 4.81
CA ASP A 185 3.48 10.91 5.91
C ASP A 185 2.63 10.24 7.00
N ARG A 186 1.41 9.79 6.65
CA ARG A 186 0.46 9.10 7.53
C ARG A 186 0.25 7.67 7.05
N THR A 187 -0.02 6.75 7.97
CA THR A 187 -0.32 5.33 7.65
C THR A 187 -1.73 5.13 7.11
N TYR A 188 -2.51 6.20 7.02
CA TYR A 188 -3.84 6.26 6.42
C TYR A 188 -3.93 7.44 5.45
N GLY A 189 -4.87 7.41 4.54
CA GLY A 189 -5.04 8.47 3.56
C GLY A 189 -6.01 8.11 2.45
N ALA A 190 -6.05 8.92 1.41
CA ALA A 190 -6.85 8.63 0.23
C ALA A 190 -6.12 9.08 -1.04
N PHE A 191 -6.36 8.36 -2.13
CA PHE A 191 -5.86 8.72 -3.45
C PHE A 191 -6.94 8.47 -4.51
N SER A 192 -6.79 9.12 -5.66
CA SER A 192 -7.64 8.86 -6.81
C SER A 192 -6.87 8.09 -7.87
N TRP A 193 -7.51 7.07 -8.43
CA TRP A 193 -7.07 6.45 -9.68
C TRP A 193 -8.10 6.82 -10.74
N GLY A 194 -7.75 7.81 -11.55
CA GLY A 194 -8.71 8.44 -12.44
C GLY A 194 -9.94 8.96 -11.69
N ASP A 195 -11.11 8.50 -12.09
CA ASP A 195 -12.41 8.87 -11.52
C ASP A 195 -12.83 8.04 -10.29
N THR A 196 -11.97 7.16 -9.80
CA THR A 196 -12.24 6.32 -8.61
C THR A 196 -11.47 6.84 -7.41
N ARG A 197 -12.16 7.00 -6.27
CA ARG A 197 -11.56 7.38 -5.00
C ARG A 197 -11.32 6.15 -4.12
N ILE A 198 -10.09 5.98 -3.64
CA ILE A 198 -9.69 4.90 -2.74
C ILE A 198 -9.29 5.52 -1.41
N VAL A 199 -9.98 5.10 -0.34
CA VAL A 199 -9.76 5.57 1.03
C VAL A 199 -9.18 4.40 1.84
N MET A 200 -8.03 4.63 2.47
CA MET A 200 -7.30 3.64 3.25
C MET A 200 -7.23 4.08 4.71
N LEU A 201 -7.71 3.25 5.63
CA LEU A 201 -7.72 3.52 7.07
C LEU A 201 -6.82 2.54 7.83
N ASP A 202 -6.16 3.04 8.85
CA ASP A 202 -5.27 2.26 9.70
C ASP A 202 -5.95 1.97 11.04
N CYS A 203 -6.39 0.73 11.24
CA CYS A 203 -7.04 0.30 12.48
C CYS A 203 -6.08 0.20 13.68
N GLY A 204 -4.76 0.20 13.44
CA GLY A 204 -3.77 -0.06 14.47
C GLY A 204 -3.82 -1.51 14.95
N GLU A 205 -3.85 -1.73 16.25
CA GLU A 205 -3.84 -3.06 16.88
C GLU A 205 -5.27 -3.55 17.16
N ASP A 206 -5.43 -4.87 17.23
CA ASP A 206 -6.69 -5.58 17.49
C ASP A 206 -7.08 -5.66 18.98
N LYS A 207 -6.23 -5.16 19.88
CA LYS A 207 -6.40 -5.16 21.34
C LYS A 207 -6.32 -3.77 21.93
N PRO A 208 -6.90 -3.55 23.14
CA PRO A 208 -6.76 -2.28 23.87
C PRO A 208 -5.29 -1.91 24.12
N ASP A 209 -4.96 -0.61 24.05
CA ASP A 209 -3.60 -0.09 24.33
C ASP A 209 -3.13 -0.45 25.75
N SER A 210 -4.08 -0.65 26.70
CA SER A 210 -3.80 -1.10 28.07
C SER A 210 -3.46 -2.58 28.20
N THR A 211 -3.49 -3.36 27.11
CA THR A 211 -3.16 -4.79 27.16
C THR A 211 -1.71 -4.96 27.61
N TRP A 212 -1.49 -5.84 28.59
CA TRP A 212 -0.22 -5.98 29.29
C TRP A 212 0.99 -6.25 28.36
N VAL A 213 0.77 -6.94 27.24
CA VAL A 213 1.83 -7.26 26.27
C VAL A 213 2.45 -6.03 25.60
N TYR A 214 1.80 -4.87 25.65
CA TYR A 214 2.29 -3.64 25.04
C TYR A 214 3.11 -2.76 26.01
N TYR A 215 3.14 -3.11 27.29
CA TYR A 215 3.92 -2.39 28.31
C TYR A 215 3.69 -0.87 28.35
N GLY A 216 2.52 -0.38 27.89
CA GLY A 216 2.19 1.04 27.81
C GLY A 216 2.91 1.79 26.66
N LEU A 217 3.36 1.08 25.63
CA LEU A 217 4.09 1.66 24.50
C LEU A 217 3.19 1.93 23.27
N ASN A 218 1.90 1.62 23.36
CA ASN A 218 0.91 1.85 22.30
C ASN A 218 -0.04 2.98 22.65
N ASP A 219 -0.43 3.76 21.64
CA ASP A 219 -1.49 4.78 21.69
C ASP A 219 -2.28 4.78 20.37
N PHE A 220 -2.88 3.62 20.05
CA PHE A 220 -3.72 3.50 18.85
C PHE A 220 -5.08 4.16 19.02
N SER A 221 -5.50 4.43 20.25
CA SER A 221 -6.71 5.20 20.52
C SER A 221 -6.61 6.60 19.91
N GLY A 222 -5.49 7.31 20.13
CA GLY A 222 -5.22 8.60 19.51
C GLY A 222 -5.17 8.54 17.99
N LEU A 223 -4.50 7.53 17.43
CA LEU A 223 -4.44 7.32 15.97
C LEU A 223 -5.83 7.12 15.35
N ARG A 224 -6.72 6.38 16.02
CA ARG A 224 -8.09 6.17 15.54
C ARG A 224 -8.94 7.42 15.60
N GLU A 225 -8.78 8.22 16.66
CA GLU A 225 -9.44 9.52 16.83
C GLU A 225 -8.99 10.55 15.77
N GLU A 226 -7.71 10.61 15.44
CA GLU A 226 -7.20 11.47 14.36
C GLU A 226 -7.90 11.16 13.02
N GLN A 227 -8.18 9.89 12.75
CA GLN A 227 -8.83 9.47 11.51
C GLN A 227 -10.32 9.86 11.45
N VAL A 228 -10.96 10.17 12.57
CA VAL A 228 -12.31 10.79 12.57
C VAL A 228 -12.27 12.17 11.89
N GLY A 229 -11.23 12.97 12.19
CA GLY A 229 -11.01 14.25 11.51
C GLY A 229 -10.76 14.08 10.02
N PHE A 230 -9.83 13.18 9.68
CA PHE A 230 -9.53 12.85 8.29
C PHE A 230 -10.77 12.38 7.51
N LEU A 231 -11.57 11.45 8.06
CA LEU A 231 -12.80 10.98 7.40
C LEU A 231 -13.81 12.08 7.16
N LYS A 232 -14.02 13.00 8.11
CA LYS A 232 -14.92 14.17 7.92
C LYS A 232 -14.46 15.06 6.77
N GLU A 233 -13.16 15.32 6.69
CA GLU A 233 -12.56 16.10 5.60
C GLU A 233 -12.67 15.35 4.28
N GLU A 234 -12.31 14.08 4.25
CA GLU A 234 -12.33 13.25 3.05
C GLU A 234 -13.73 13.12 2.47
N LEU A 235 -14.73 12.72 3.28
CA LEU A 235 -16.12 12.56 2.83
C LEU A 235 -16.74 13.86 2.31
N SER A 236 -16.22 15.02 2.73
CA SER A 236 -16.63 16.35 2.26
C SER A 236 -15.78 16.88 1.10
N SER A 237 -14.69 16.21 0.74
CA SER A 237 -13.78 16.65 -0.32
C SER A 237 -14.45 16.63 -1.70
N LYS A 238 -13.91 17.39 -2.65
CA LYS A 238 -14.40 17.38 -4.04
C LYS A 238 -14.04 16.03 -4.70
N GLU A 239 -12.87 15.52 -4.40
CA GLU A 239 -12.35 14.27 -4.91
C GLU A 239 -13.25 13.10 -4.54
N PHE A 240 -13.68 13.03 -3.29
CA PHE A 240 -14.61 12.00 -2.82
C PHE A 240 -16.00 12.17 -3.42
N ARG A 241 -16.56 13.37 -3.39
CA ARG A 241 -17.94 13.62 -3.86
C ARG A 241 -18.12 13.44 -5.36
N ASN A 242 -17.09 13.80 -6.14
CA ASN A 242 -17.15 13.73 -7.61
C ASN A 242 -16.69 12.38 -8.17
N ALA A 243 -16.11 11.50 -7.35
CA ALA A 243 -15.70 10.18 -7.79
C ALA A 243 -16.89 9.39 -8.33
N SER A 244 -16.69 8.65 -9.43
CA SER A 244 -17.70 7.74 -9.98
C SER A 244 -17.85 6.49 -9.10
N ARG A 245 -16.75 6.03 -8.52
CA ARG A 245 -16.68 4.89 -7.60
C ARG A 245 -15.82 5.20 -6.38
N ARG A 246 -16.13 4.56 -5.24
CA ARG A 246 -15.44 4.76 -3.97
C ARG A 246 -15.15 3.42 -3.31
N VAL A 247 -13.89 3.19 -2.99
CA VAL A 247 -13.41 1.94 -2.37
C VAL A 247 -12.86 2.29 -0.99
N LEU A 248 -13.32 1.61 0.03
CA LEU A 248 -12.79 1.68 1.38
C LEU A 248 -11.87 0.48 1.62
N ILE A 249 -10.71 0.70 2.21
CA ILE A 249 -9.76 -0.37 2.53
C ILE A 249 -9.26 -0.15 3.96
N HIS A 250 -9.33 -1.19 4.76
CA HIS A 250 -8.65 -1.27 6.05
C HIS A 250 -8.40 -2.73 6.40
N HIS A 251 -7.33 -2.99 7.15
CA HIS A 251 -6.90 -4.36 7.42
C HIS A 251 -7.92 -5.09 8.31
N ILE A 252 -8.13 -4.64 9.54
CA ILE A 252 -9.03 -5.27 10.51
C ILE A 252 -10.49 -4.94 10.15
N PRO A 253 -11.37 -5.94 9.90
CA PRO A 253 -12.78 -5.68 9.64
C PRO A 253 -13.44 -4.95 10.82
N ILE A 254 -14.26 -3.95 10.55
CA ILE A 254 -15.06 -3.27 11.59
C ILE A 254 -16.51 -3.76 11.62
N TYR A 255 -16.96 -4.42 10.57
CA TYR A 255 -18.27 -5.06 10.48
C TYR A 255 -18.13 -6.58 10.58
N ALA A 256 -19.13 -7.24 11.17
CA ALA A 256 -19.20 -8.71 11.31
C ALA A 256 -18.09 -9.38 12.14
N MET A 257 -17.28 -8.63 12.89
CA MET A 257 -16.21 -9.21 13.70
C MET A 257 -16.73 -9.99 14.91
N GLY A 258 -17.83 -9.60 15.51
CA GLY A 258 -18.35 -10.23 16.75
C GLY A 258 -17.49 -9.99 17.99
N ASP A 259 -16.39 -9.27 17.90
CA ASP A 259 -15.51 -8.96 19.01
C ASP A 259 -16.06 -7.83 19.88
N ALA A 260 -15.89 -7.97 21.18
CA ALA A 260 -16.32 -6.95 22.14
C ALA A 260 -15.47 -5.67 22.05
N TYR A 261 -14.23 -5.76 21.55
CA TYR A 261 -13.34 -4.62 21.32
C TYR A 261 -13.31 -4.26 19.85
N ASN A 262 -14.07 -3.23 19.46
CA ASN A 262 -14.12 -2.73 18.08
C ASN A 262 -14.24 -1.19 18.07
N PRO A 263 -13.20 -0.48 18.54
CA PRO A 263 -13.24 0.96 18.67
C PRO A 263 -13.35 1.68 17.31
N CYS A 264 -12.88 1.07 16.24
CA CYS A 264 -13.01 1.64 14.89
C CYS A 264 -14.48 1.72 14.46
N LEU A 265 -15.30 0.72 14.76
CA LEU A 265 -16.74 0.78 14.49
C LEU A 265 -17.42 1.87 15.30
N GLU A 266 -17.06 2.04 16.57
CA GLU A 266 -17.62 3.07 17.43
C GLU A 266 -17.27 4.49 16.94
N LEU A 267 -16.02 4.70 16.50
CA LEU A 267 -15.51 6.00 16.07
C LEU A 267 -15.87 6.34 14.61
N TRP A 268 -15.71 5.39 13.70
CA TRP A 268 -15.85 5.62 12.26
C TRP A 268 -17.20 5.20 11.71
N GLY A 269 -17.86 4.21 12.32
CA GLY A 269 -19.16 3.71 11.88
C GLY A 269 -20.18 4.81 11.62
N PRO A 270 -20.39 5.76 12.56
CA PRO A 270 -21.33 6.87 12.33
C PRO A 270 -21.01 7.78 11.13
N LEU A 271 -19.75 7.83 10.68
CA LEU A 271 -19.33 8.59 9.50
C LEU A 271 -19.44 7.75 8.22
N LEU A 272 -19.19 6.44 8.34
CA LEU A 272 -19.26 5.50 7.24
C LEU A 272 -20.72 5.12 6.93
N ASP A 273 -21.60 5.19 7.93
CA ASP A 273 -23.03 4.93 7.75
C ASP A 273 -23.65 5.95 6.81
N GLY A 274 -24.18 5.45 5.69
CA GLY A 274 -24.71 6.29 4.61
C GLY A 274 -23.67 6.96 3.72
N ALA A 275 -22.37 6.77 3.94
CA ALA A 275 -21.33 7.18 3.00
C ALA A 275 -21.41 6.30 1.73
N PRO A 276 -21.33 6.88 0.53
CA PRO A 276 -21.57 6.16 -0.71
C PRO A 276 -20.35 5.35 -1.18
N PHE A 277 -19.83 4.50 -0.31
CA PHE A 277 -18.83 3.52 -0.70
C PHE A 277 -19.47 2.39 -1.51
N ASP A 278 -18.81 1.98 -2.59
CA ASP A 278 -19.27 0.87 -3.41
C ASP A 278 -18.86 -0.48 -2.81
N ILE A 279 -17.73 -0.52 -2.09
CA ILE A 279 -17.21 -1.72 -1.44
C ILE A 279 -16.19 -1.36 -0.35
N CYS A 280 -16.08 -2.23 0.66
CA CYS A 280 -15.00 -2.26 1.62
C CYS A 280 -14.20 -3.56 1.50
N LEU A 281 -12.86 -3.45 1.44
CA LEU A 281 -11.95 -4.60 1.40
C LEU A 281 -11.18 -4.70 2.73
N ASN A 282 -11.28 -5.86 3.35
CA ASN A 282 -10.65 -6.18 4.64
C ASN A 282 -9.82 -7.46 4.57
N ALA A 283 -9.21 -7.81 5.71
CA ALA A 283 -8.27 -8.91 5.89
C ALA A 283 -8.31 -9.47 7.33
N HIS A 284 -7.18 -9.79 7.95
CA HIS A 284 -7.00 -10.05 9.40
C HIS A 284 -7.57 -11.36 9.94
N THR A 285 -8.79 -11.74 9.53
CA THR A 285 -9.46 -12.91 10.12
C THR A 285 -8.93 -14.24 9.63
N HIS A 286 -8.04 -14.21 8.63
CA HIS A 286 -7.49 -15.36 7.92
C HIS A 286 -8.55 -16.24 7.25
N ARG A 287 -9.78 -15.75 7.13
CA ARG A 287 -10.90 -16.48 6.50
C ARG A 287 -11.63 -15.58 5.54
N HIS A 288 -11.73 -16.02 4.30
CA HIS A 288 -12.53 -15.33 3.33
C HIS A 288 -13.99 -15.24 3.76
N ALA A 289 -14.55 -14.04 3.68
CA ALA A 289 -15.96 -13.79 3.94
C ALA A 289 -16.52 -12.70 3.02
N TYR A 290 -17.81 -12.79 2.72
CA TYR A 290 -18.55 -11.76 2.01
C TYR A 290 -19.80 -11.38 2.81
N HIS A 291 -19.94 -10.09 3.10
CA HIS A 291 -21.09 -9.52 3.80
C HIS A 291 -21.79 -8.54 2.86
N PRO A 292 -22.95 -8.92 2.27
CA PRO A 292 -23.77 -7.99 1.49
C PRO A 292 -24.15 -6.76 2.31
N ALA A 293 -24.44 -5.65 1.64
CA ALA A 293 -24.94 -4.44 2.31
C ALA A 293 -26.15 -4.78 3.19
N GLY A 294 -26.13 -4.30 4.43
CA GLY A 294 -27.16 -4.52 5.45
C GLY A 294 -27.08 -5.85 6.21
N SER A 295 -26.16 -6.76 5.89
CA SER A 295 -26.11 -8.09 6.53
C SER A 295 -25.42 -8.10 7.91
N ALA A 296 -24.55 -7.12 8.17
CA ALA A 296 -23.72 -7.05 9.38
C ALA A 296 -23.61 -5.63 9.95
N GLY A 297 -24.63 -4.80 9.74
CA GLY A 297 -24.61 -3.39 10.13
C GLY A 297 -23.90 -2.46 9.13
N ASN A 298 -23.34 -3.03 8.07
CA ASN A 298 -22.68 -2.31 6.97
C ASN A 298 -23.70 -1.76 5.97
N THR A 299 -23.48 -0.56 5.45
CA THR A 299 -24.35 0.06 4.42
C THR A 299 -23.86 -0.22 2.98
N PHE A 300 -22.68 -0.75 2.82
CA PHE A 300 -22.03 -1.16 1.57
C PHE A 300 -21.49 -2.59 1.69
N PRO A 301 -21.24 -3.31 0.58
CA PRO A 301 -20.64 -4.64 0.60
C PRO A 301 -19.27 -4.65 1.29
N VAL A 302 -19.01 -5.69 2.09
CA VAL A 302 -17.72 -5.92 2.77
C VAL A 302 -17.17 -7.27 2.33
N VAL A 303 -15.91 -7.30 1.88
CA VAL A 303 -15.20 -8.51 1.52
C VAL A 303 -13.94 -8.63 2.36
N VAL A 304 -13.80 -9.76 3.04
CA VAL A 304 -12.63 -10.11 3.85
C VAL A 304 -11.79 -11.11 3.07
N GLY A 305 -10.50 -10.85 2.93
CA GLY A 305 -9.53 -11.77 2.34
C GLY A 305 -9.23 -12.96 3.23
N GLY A 306 -8.64 -13.98 2.65
CA GLY A 306 -8.17 -15.16 3.36
C GLY A 306 -6.83 -14.93 4.08
N GLY A 307 -6.32 -15.98 4.73
CA GLY A 307 -5.10 -15.93 5.51
C GLY A 307 -3.82 -16.25 4.71
N TYR A 308 -2.81 -16.75 5.42
CA TYR A 308 -1.48 -17.02 4.85
C TYR A 308 -1.25 -18.47 4.45
N SER A 309 -2.08 -19.39 4.95
CA SER A 309 -1.91 -20.81 4.63
C SER A 309 -2.38 -21.12 3.21
N MET A 310 -1.83 -22.18 2.62
CA MET A 310 -2.25 -22.65 1.28
C MET A 310 -3.73 -23.03 1.20
N GLU A 311 -4.39 -23.25 2.34
CA GLU A 311 -5.81 -23.64 2.40
C GLU A 311 -6.73 -22.42 2.47
N GLU A 312 -6.23 -21.31 3.02
CA GLU A 312 -7.06 -20.13 3.35
C GLU A 312 -6.72 -18.89 2.51
N ALA A 313 -5.50 -18.82 1.98
CA ALA A 313 -5.01 -17.62 1.28
C ALA A 313 -5.80 -17.29 0.02
N THR A 314 -5.95 -16.00 -0.21
CA THR A 314 -6.67 -15.47 -1.37
C THR A 314 -5.96 -14.28 -2.00
N VAL A 315 -6.24 -14.06 -3.29
CA VAL A 315 -5.94 -12.80 -3.99
C VAL A 315 -7.23 -12.23 -4.55
N MET A 316 -7.39 -10.91 -4.46
CA MET A 316 -8.54 -10.21 -5.01
C MET A 316 -8.14 -9.47 -6.28
N ILE A 317 -9.03 -9.46 -7.28
CA ILE A 317 -8.92 -8.68 -8.51
C ILE A 317 -10.05 -7.67 -8.50
N LEU A 318 -9.75 -6.42 -8.20
CA LEU A 318 -10.70 -5.32 -8.30
C LEU A 318 -10.55 -4.68 -9.67
N LYS A 319 -11.61 -4.70 -10.46
CA LYS A 319 -11.59 -4.20 -11.84
C LYS A 319 -12.72 -3.21 -12.07
N LYS A 320 -12.39 -2.10 -12.72
CA LYS A 320 -13.38 -1.12 -13.21
C LYS A 320 -13.25 -0.98 -14.71
N GLN A 321 -14.39 -0.96 -15.40
CA GLN A 321 -14.50 -0.69 -16.84
C GLN A 321 -15.71 0.24 -17.09
N GLY A 322 -15.44 1.51 -17.36
CA GLY A 322 -16.48 2.52 -17.43
C GLY A 322 -17.24 2.60 -16.09
N GLU A 323 -18.56 2.45 -16.14
CA GLU A 323 -19.43 2.48 -14.95
C GLU A 323 -19.46 1.14 -14.19
N GLU A 324 -18.96 0.06 -14.79
CA GLU A 324 -19.00 -1.26 -14.17
C GLU A 324 -17.75 -1.47 -13.30
N MET A 325 -17.99 -1.85 -12.05
CA MET A 325 -16.92 -2.30 -11.13
C MET A 325 -17.22 -3.73 -10.69
N THR A 326 -16.19 -4.57 -10.69
CA THR A 326 -16.27 -5.99 -10.31
C THR A 326 -15.17 -6.34 -9.34
N LEU A 327 -15.45 -7.29 -8.46
CA LEU A 327 -14.45 -7.91 -7.59
C LEU A 327 -14.48 -9.42 -7.76
N LYS A 328 -13.33 -10.03 -8.07
CA LYS A 328 -13.13 -11.47 -8.02
C LYS A 328 -12.18 -11.82 -6.91
N VAL A 329 -12.45 -12.94 -6.22
CA VAL A 329 -11.55 -13.50 -5.23
C VAL A 329 -11.16 -14.90 -5.67
N LEU A 330 -9.85 -15.16 -5.76
CA LEU A 330 -9.30 -16.46 -6.10
C LEU A 330 -8.60 -17.07 -4.89
N ASN A 331 -8.70 -18.39 -4.74
CA ASN A 331 -7.94 -19.17 -3.76
C ASN A 331 -6.59 -19.64 -4.36
N THR A 332 -5.80 -20.37 -3.60
CA THR A 332 -4.49 -20.91 -4.01
C THR A 332 -4.56 -22.01 -5.09
N ALA A 333 -5.74 -22.61 -5.31
CA ALA A 333 -5.96 -23.52 -6.43
C ALA A 333 -6.28 -22.78 -7.75
N GLY A 334 -6.46 -21.46 -7.70
CA GLY A 334 -6.89 -20.64 -8.83
C GLY A 334 -8.41 -20.63 -9.06
N ASP A 335 -9.17 -21.24 -8.14
CA ASP A 335 -10.62 -21.22 -8.24
C ASP A 335 -11.18 -19.85 -7.85
N THR A 336 -12.13 -19.35 -8.61
CA THR A 336 -12.90 -18.16 -8.26
C THR A 336 -13.92 -18.53 -7.18
N ILE A 337 -13.69 -18.06 -5.96
CA ILE A 337 -14.58 -18.31 -4.81
C ILE A 337 -15.59 -17.20 -4.55
N LEU A 338 -15.38 -16.03 -5.15
CA LEU A 338 -16.34 -14.93 -5.18
C LEU A 338 -16.22 -14.17 -6.51
N ASP A 339 -17.35 -13.82 -7.11
CA ASP A 339 -17.44 -12.96 -8.30
C ASP A 339 -18.59 -11.97 -8.09
N LEU A 340 -18.27 -10.72 -7.82
CA LEU A 340 -19.23 -9.66 -7.54
C LEU A 340 -19.25 -8.64 -8.64
N LYS A 341 -20.46 -8.17 -8.97
CA LYS A 341 -20.71 -6.95 -9.71
C LYS A 341 -21.24 -5.90 -8.75
N LEU A 342 -20.59 -4.71 -8.74
CA LEU A 342 -20.84 -3.60 -7.83
C LEU A 342 -21.58 -2.46 -8.54
#